data_f8a0c26107b3bd8ab20e037b6d876533
#
_entry.id   f8a0c26107b3bd8ab20e037b6d876533
#
_cell.length_a   1.000
_cell.length_b   1.000
_cell.length_c   1.000
_cell.angle_alpha   90.00
_cell.angle_beta   90.00
_cell.angle_gamma   90.00
#
_symmetry.space_group_name_H-M   'P 1'
#
loop_
_entity.id
_entity.type
_entity.pdbx_description
1 polymer ?
#
loop_
_entity_poly.entity_id
_entity_poly.type
_entity_poly.pdbx_seq_one_letter_code
_entity_poly.pdbx_strand_id
1 'polypeptide(L)'
;MNYPFISYLVTCKNEGHQLQLLLDRLLEYKDNSECIILDDFSDDTDTKTVLQKIQNNNFFKVHQHKLDRNYSEHKNYGKSLCKGKYIFQIDADELPSKTLLENLKDILELNNEVDLFWIPRINDFKGVNSDNAKQWGWRLTPYENRLIVNWPDPQGRLFKNVPYMEWKRRLHEKVEGAKTFVHLPSEFDFALLHNKTIEKQIETNIRYNKIFTEEENKGFKL
;
A
#
# COMPACT_ATOMS: atom_id res chain seq x y z
N MET A 1 -5.17 -21.10 -19.92
CA MET A 1 -5.30 -20.71 -18.51
C MET A 1 -5.75 -19.27 -18.49
N ASN A 2 -6.90 -18.94 -17.88
CA ASN A 2 -7.30 -17.55 -17.69
C ASN A 2 -6.48 -16.97 -16.55
N TYR A 3 -5.55 -16.08 -16.85
CA TYR A 3 -4.82 -15.32 -15.85
C TYR A 3 -5.71 -14.22 -15.28
N PRO A 4 -5.57 -13.87 -13.99
CA PRO A 4 -6.29 -12.74 -13.42
C PRO A 4 -5.89 -11.43 -14.13
N PHE A 5 -6.82 -10.48 -14.18
CA PHE A 5 -6.52 -9.15 -14.74
C PHE A 5 -5.70 -8.31 -13.76
N ILE A 6 -6.01 -8.41 -12.46
CA ILE A 6 -5.33 -7.71 -11.38
C ILE A 6 -4.85 -8.70 -10.32
N SER A 7 -3.60 -8.54 -9.86
CA SER A 7 -3.13 -9.09 -8.59
C SER A 7 -3.09 -7.96 -7.56
N TYR A 8 -3.90 -8.07 -6.51
CA TYR A 8 -3.71 -7.28 -5.30
C TYR A 8 -2.52 -7.87 -4.53
N LEU A 9 -1.50 -7.07 -4.28
CA LEU A 9 -0.35 -7.46 -3.45
C LEU A 9 -0.44 -6.74 -2.12
N VAL A 10 -0.79 -7.45 -1.07
CA VAL A 10 -0.94 -6.90 0.29
C VAL A 10 0.25 -7.30 1.13
N THR A 11 0.93 -6.32 1.74
CA THR A 11 2.00 -6.56 2.71
C THR A 11 1.49 -6.28 4.12
N CYS A 12 1.77 -7.17 5.08
CA CYS A 12 1.30 -7.02 6.46
C CYS A 12 2.33 -7.46 7.51
N LYS A 13 2.25 -6.82 8.68
CA LYS A 13 2.95 -7.18 9.90
C LYS A 13 2.18 -6.67 11.11
N ASN A 14 1.50 -7.56 11.85
CA ASN A 14 0.77 -7.19 13.07
C ASN A 14 -0.27 -6.06 12.86
N GLU A 15 -1.11 -6.22 11.83
CA GLU A 15 -2.11 -5.22 11.41
C GLU A 15 -3.55 -5.79 11.42
N GLY A 16 -3.85 -6.75 12.32
CA GLY A 16 -5.06 -7.59 12.31
C GLY A 16 -6.35 -6.90 11.91
N HIS A 17 -6.75 -5.84 12.61
CA HIS A 17 -8.01 -5.13 12.33
C HIS A 17 -8.00 -4.44 10.95
N GLN A 18 -6.92 -3.73 10.62
CA GLN A 18 -6.80 -3.01 9.36
C GLN A 18 -6.72 -3.99 8.19
N LEU A 19 -5.94 -5.06 8.34
CA LEU A 19 -5.88 -6.15 7.38
C LEU A 19 -7.27 -6.74 7.11
N GLN A 20 -8.07 -7.03 8.15
CA GLN A 20 -9.43 -7.56 7.96
C GLN A 20 -10.29 -6.60 7.11
N LEU A 21 -10.29 -5.29 7.43
CA LEU A 21 -11.05 -4.30 6.67
C LEU A 21 -10.62 -4.22 5.20
N LEU A 22 -9.32 -4.28 4.94
CA LEU A 22 -8.78 -4.29 3.58
C LEU A 22 -9.21 -5.54 2.82
N LEU A 23 -9.05 -6.72 3.42
CA LEU A 23 -9.39 -7.99 2.76
C LEU A 23 -10.89 -8.12 2.48
N ASP A 24 -11.76 -7.68 3.39
CA ASP A 24 -13.20 -7.61 3.17
C ASP A 24 -13.54 -6.67 2.01
N ARG A 25 -12.89 -5.50 1.93
CA ARG A 25 -13.05 -4.57 0.82
C ARG A 25 -12.63 -5.18 -0.52
N LEU A 26 -11.47 -5.83 -0.58
CA LEU A 26 -10.98 -6.44 -1.82
C LEU A 26 -11.83 -7.63 -2.25
N LEU A 27 -12.43 -8.36 -1.31
CA LEU A 27 -13.32 -9.47 -1.60
C LEU A 27 -14.64 -9.02 -2.26
N GLU A 28 -15.12 -7.81 -1.95
CA GLU A 28 -16.29 -7.22 -2.62
C GLU A 28 -16.04 -6.98 -4.11
N TYR A 29 -14.76 -6.76 -4.52
CA TYR A 29 -14.33 -6.41 -5.88
C TYR A 29 -13.39 -7.45 -6.52
N LYS A 30 -13.60 -8.73 -6.20
CA LYS A 30 -12.68 -9.84 -6.58
C LYS A 30 -12.73 -10.26 -8.05
N ASP A 31 -13.61 -9.71 -8.86
CA ASP A 31 -13.85 -10.17 -10.23
C ASP A 31 -12.59 -10.12 -11.08
N ASN A 32 -12.26 -11.28 -11.70
CA ASN A 32 -11.07 -11.48 -12.52
C ASN A 32 -9.76 -11.02 -11.85
N SER A 33 -9.65 -11.26 -10.54
CA SER A 33 -8.48 -10.87 -9.74
C SER A 33 -8.05 -11.97 -8.77
N GLU A 34 -6.86 -11.80 -8.18
CA GLU A 34 -6.34 -12.57 -7.07
C GLU A 34 -5.77 -11.63 -6.01
N CYS A 35 -5.64 -12.11 -4.79
CA CYS A 35 -5.00 -11.36 -3.71
C CYS A 35 -3.85 -12.18 -3.11
N ILE A 36 -2.64 -11.69 -3.28
CA ILE A 36 -1.41 -12.23 -2.68
C ILE A 36 -1.15 -11.47 -1.40
N ILE A 37 -1.14 -12.15 -0.28
CA ILE A 37 -0.85 -11.58 1.03
C ILE A 37 0.55 -12.03 1.44
N LEU A 38 1.41 -11.07 1.68
CA LEU A 38 2.79 -11.28 2.09
C LEU A 38 2.94 -10.89 3.56
N ASP A 39 2.96 -11.91 4.42
CA ASP A 39 3.07 -11.76 5.87
C ASP A 39 4.54 -11.80 6.31
N ASP A 40 5.02 -10.74 6.96
CA ASP A 40 6.35 -10.69 7.57
C ASP A 40 6.37 -11.39 8.94
N PHE A 41 5.88 -12.64 8.98
CA PHE A 41 5.84 -13.44 10.21
C PHE A 41 5.14 -12.71 11.37
N SER A 42 3.89 -12.30 11.16
CA SER A 42 3.07 -11.71 12.22
C SER A 42 2.97 -12.62 13.44
N ASP A 43 3.11 -12.05 14.62
CA ASP A 43 3.13 -12.79 15.89
C ASP A 43 1.93 -12.45 16.80
N ASP A 44 1.19 -11.38 16.50
CA ASP A 44 -0.06 -11.04 17.21
C ASP A 44 -1.22 -11.99 16.87
N THR A 45 -2.14 -12.14 17.79
CA THR A 45 -3.28 -13.05 17.70
C THR A 45 -4.28 -12.61 16.63
N ASP A 46 -4.50 -11.30 16.50
CA ASP A 46 -5.54 -10.75 15.63
C ASP A 46 -5.17 -10.97 14.17
N THR A 47 -3.93 -10.65 13.76
CA THR A 47 -3.45 -10.91 12.38
C THR A 47 -3.48 -12.41 12.06
N LYS A 48 -3.00 -13.27 12.97
CA LYS A 48 -3.04 -14.73 12.78
C LYS A 48 -4.47 -15.23 12.57
N THR A 49 -5.42 -14.71 13.34
CA THR A 49 -6.84 -15.08 13.22
C THR A 49 -7.40 -14.67 11.86
N VAL A 50 -7.09 -13.46 11.39
CA VAL A 50 -7.50 -12.98 10.06
C VAL A 50 -6.93 -13.87 8.96
N LEU A 51 -5.63 -14.14 8.99
CA LEU A 51 -4.97 -14.99 8.00
C LEU A 51 -5.52 -16.42 7.98
N GLN A 52 -5.85 -16.97 9.16
CA GLN A 52 -6.45 -18.31 9.27
C GLN A 52 -7.86 -18.37 8.65
N LYS A 53 -8.69 -17.34 8.86
CA LYS A 53 -10.06 -17.29 8.33
C LYS A 53 -10.12 -17.34 6.81
N ILE A 54 -9.12 -16.77 6.13
CA ILE A 54 -9.12 -16.65 4.66
C ILE A 54 -8.47 -17.83 3.95
N GLN A 55 -7.81 -18.77 4.66
CA GLN A 55 -7.05 -19.88 4.07
C GLN A 55 -7.83 -20.75 3.08
N ASN A 56 -9.14 -20.89 3.29
CA ASN A 56 -10.00 -21.71 2.43
C ASN A 56 -10.66 -20.92 1.29
N ASN A 57 -10.33 -19.65 1.12
CA ASN A 57 -10.88 -18.81 0.07
C ASN A 57 -9.87 -18.70 -1.09
N ASN A 58 -10.19 -19.25 -2.24
CA ASN A 58 -9.30 -19.33 -3.41
C ASN A 58 -8.87 -17.95 -3.97
N PHE A 59 -9.55 -16.87 -3.61
CA PHE A 59 -9.15 -15.51 -3.96
C PHE A 59 -7.87 -15.08 -3.26
N PHE A 60 -7.67 -15.53 -1.99
CA PHE A 60 -6.53 -15.17 -1.16
C PHE A 60 -5.45 -16.24 -1.22
N LYS A 61 -4.19 -15.80 -1.29
CA LYS A 61 -3.01 -16.66 -1.20
C LYS A 61 -2.04 -16.05 -0.21
N VAL A 62 -1.87 -16.70 0.93
CA VAL A 62 -1.01 -16.23 2.01
C VAL A 62 0.38 -16.83 1.87
N HIS A 63 1.39 -15.98 1.87
CA HIS A 63 2.80 -16.37 1.84
C HIS A 63 3.54 -15.67 2.99
N GLN A 64 4.41 -16.40 3.66
CA GLN A 64 5.31 -15.83 4.66
C GLN A 64 6.65 -15.49 4.01
N HIS A 65 7.10 -14.28 4.19
CA HIS A 65 8.42 -13.82 3.74
C HIS A 65 8.96 -12.77 4.69
N LYS A 66 10.17 -12.97 5.20
CA LYS A 66 10.79 -12.05 6.13
C LYS A 66 11.21 -10.77 5.42
N LEU A 67 10.81 -9.63 5.97
CA LEU A 67 11.17 -8.30 5.46
C LEU A 67 12.69 -8.05 5.47
N ASP A 68 13.38 -8.54 6.49
CA ASP A 68 14.82 -8.44 6.68
C ASP A 68 15.42 -7.04 6.38
N ARG A 69 14.72 -6.00 6.81
CA ARG A 69 15.10 -4.59 6.61
C ARG A 69 15.25 -4.18 5.13
N ASN A 70 14.58 -4.86 4.23
CA ASN A 70 14.63 -4.56 2.79
C ASN A 70 13.23 -4.62 2.18
N TYR A 71 12.54 -3.46 2.18
CA TYR A 71 11.17 -3.35 1.67
C TYR A 71 11.08 -3.65 0.18
N SER A 72 12.07 -3.24 -0.63
CA SER A 72 12.04 -3.51 -2.07
C SER A 72 12.17 -5.00 -2.37
N GLU A 73 13.07 -5.72 -1.71
CA GLU A 73 13.23 -7.16 -1.89
C GLU A 73 11.97 -7.91 -1.46
N HIS A 74 11.40 -7.53 -0.30
CA HIS A 74 10.16 -8.09 0.21
C HIS A 74 9.01 -7.92 -0.80
N LYS A 75 8.80 -6.71 -1.33
CA LYS A 75 7.75 -6.44 -2.33
C LYS A 75 8.04 -7.10 -3.69
N ASN A 76 9.30 -7.17 -4.13
CA ASN A 76 9.69 -7.88 -5.36
C ASN A 76 9.47 -9.39 -5.25
N TYR A 77 9.70 -9.98 -4.08
CA TYR A 77 9.31 -11.37 -3.84
C TYR A 77 7.79 -11.54 -3.99
N GLY A 78 7.00 -10.67 -3.36
CA GLY A 78 5.54 -10.68 -3.54
C GLY A 78 5.11 -10.52 -5.00
N LYS A 79 5.76 -9.62 -5.75
CA LYS A 79 5.54 -9.46 -7.19
C LYS A 79 5.76 -10.77 -7.96
N SER A 80 6.78 -11.55 -7.63
CA SER A 80 7.09 -12.81 -8.32
C SER A 80 5.97 -13.87 -8.18
N LEU A 81 5.10 -13.72 -7.19
CA LEU A 81 3.95 -14.59 -6.93
C LEU A 81 2.69 -14.14 -7.69
N CYS A 82 2.65 -12.88 -8.12
CA CYS A 82 1.52 -12.28 -8.82
C CYS A 82 1.41 -12.78 -10.26
N LYS A 83 0.19 -13.15 -10.69
CA LYS A 83 -0.11 -13.65 -12.04
C LYS A 83 -0.94 -12.67 -12.87
N GLY A 84 -1.46 -11.62 -12.26
CA GLY A 84 -2.28 -10.60 -12.91
C GLY A 84 -1.49 -9.80 -13.95
N LYS A 85 -2.18 -9.29 -14.94
CA LYS A 85 -1.63 -8.33 -15.93
C LYS A 85 -1.15 -7.05 -15.27
N TYR A 86 -1.84 -6.63 -14.21
CA TYR A 86 -1.50 -5.48 -13.37
C TYR A 86 -1.30 -5.92 -11.93
N ILE A 87 -0.49 -5.19 -11.20
CA ILE A 87 -0.31 -5.33 -9.75
C ILE A 87 -0.80 -4.06 -9.08
N PHE A 88 -1.69 -4.19 -8.10
CA PHE A 88 -2.06 -3.13 -7.19
C PHE A 88 -1.50 -3.48 -5.81
N GLN A 89 -0.39 -2.85 -5.43
CA GLN A 89 0.21 -3.04 -4.12
C GLN A 89 -0.46 -2.13 -3.10
N ILE A 90 -0.83 -2.69 -1.96
CA ILE A 90 -1.54 -2.00 -0.88
C ILE A 90 -0.92 -2.46 0.45
N ASP A 91 -0.55 -1.53 1.31
CA ASP A 91 -0.10 -1.86 2.66
C ASP A 91 -1.33 -2.16 3.54
N ALA A 92 -1.20 -3.05 4.55
CA ALA A 92 -2.35 -3.51 5.33
C ALA A 92 -3.09 -2.40 6.09
N ASP A 93 -2.45 -1.24 6.31
CA ASP A 93 -3.04 -0.05 6.93
C ASP A 93 -3.58 0.97 5.90
N GLU A 94 -3.66 0.59 4.63
CA GLU A 94 -4.26 1.36 3.54
C GLU A 94 -5.58 0.73 3.09
N LEU A 95 -6.59 1.54 2.82
CA LEU A 95 -7.90 1.10 2.35
C LEU A 95 -8.28 1.85 1.06
N PRO A 96 -8.34 1.18 -0.10
CA PRO A 96 -8.79 1.81 -1.33
C PRO A 96 -10.28 2.20 -1.23
N SER A 97 -10.62 3.36 -1.79
CA SER A 97 -12.01 3.80 -1.88
C SER A 97 -12.84 2.83 -2.73
N LYS A 98 -14.16 2.81 -2.51
CA LYS A 98 -15.07 1.99 -3.33
C LYS A 98 -15.07 2.46 -4.77
N THR A 99 -15.19 3.76 -4.99
CA THR A 99 -15.19 4.37 -6.33
C THR A 99 -13.93 4.02 -7.11
N LEU A 100 -12.74 4.03 -6.48
CA LEU A 100 -11.51 3.58 -7.13
C LEU A 100 -11.62 2.13 -7.60
N LEU A 101 -12.09 1.22 -6.74
CA LEU A 101 -12.19 -0.21 -7.08
C LEU A 101 -13.25 -0.50 -8.13
N GLU A 102 -14.39 0.19 -8.08
CA GLU A 102 -15.47 0.10 -9.06
C GLU A 102 -15.02 0.49 -10.47
N ASN A 103 -14.18 1.51 -10.57
CA ASN A 103 -13.69 2.02 -11.86
C ASN A 103 -12.32 1.45 -12.26
N LEU A 104 -11.69 0.63 -11.42
CA LEU A 104 -10.30 0.21 -11.59
C LEU A 104 -10.06 -0.51 -12.93
N LYS A 105 -10.97 -1.40 -13.33
CA LYS A 105 -10.85 -2.13 -14.58
C LYS A 105 -10.93 -1.20 -15.78
N ASP A 106 -11.89 -0.30 -15.81
CA ASP A 106 -12.09 0.65 -16.91
C ASP A 106 -10.91 1.63 -17.02
N ILE A 107 -10.39 2.10 -15.88
CA ILE A 107 -9.18 2.93 -15.83
C ILE A 107 -8.01 2.21 -16.52
N LEU A 108 -7.78 0.94 -16.21
CA LEU A 108 -6.67 0.15 -16.74
C LEU A 108 -6.87 -0.23 -18.22
N GLU A 109 -8.09 -0.51 -18.65
CA GLU A 109 -8.40 -0.85 -20.04
C GLU A 109 -8.31 0.37 -20.95
N LEU A 110 -8.80 1.53 -20.53
CA LEU A 110 -8.75 2.79 -21.28
C LEU A 110 -7.33 3.39 -21.35
N ASN A 111 -6.44 3.02 -20.44
CA ASN A 111 -5.05 3.50 -20.36
C ASN A 111 -4.06 2.33 -20.44
N ASN A 112 -4.31 1.40 -21.35
CA ASN A 112 -3.53 0.15 -21.43
C ASN A 112 -2.06 0.36 -21.87
N GLU A 113 -1.69 1.51 -22.38
CA GLU A 113 -0.32 1.92 -22.69
C GLU A 113 0.47 2.40 -21.46
N VAL A 114 -0.22 2.79 -20.36
CA VAL A 114 0.40 3.31 -19.16
C VAL A 114 1.01 2.19 -18.32
N ASP A 115 2.26 2.37 -17.90
CA ASP A 115 3.00 1.39 -17.08
C ASP A 115 2.74 1.56 -15.58
N LEU A 116 2.64 2.82 -15.11
CA LEU A 116 2.53 3.16 -13.67
C LEU A 116 1.45 4.20 -13.41
N PHE A 117 0.57 3.93 -12.47
CA PHE A 117 -0.47 4.84 -12.01
C PHE A 117 -0.14 5.32 -10.59
N TRP A 118 -0.12 6.63 -10.41
CA TRP A 118 0.04 7.27 -9.12
C TRP A 118 -1.35 7.52 -8.52
N ILE A 119 -1.59 6.93 -7.36
CA ILE A 119 -2.86 6.99 -6.65
C ILE A 119 -2.75 7.99 -5.51
N PRO A 120 -3.67 8.97 -5.37
CA PRO A 120 -3.66 9.87 -4.23
C PRO A 120 -3.90 9.11 -2.92
N ARG A 121 -3.32 9.58 -1.82
CA ARG A 121 -3.46 8.97 -0.51
C ARG A 121 -3.88 10.00 0.54
N ILE A 122 -4.90 9.65 1.31
CA ILE A 122 -5.39 10.42 2.45
C ILE A 122 -4.67 9.92 3.69
N ASN A 123 -3.69 10.67 4.18
CA ASN A 123 -3.02 10.35 5.45
C ASN A 123 -3.83 10.95 6.61
N ASP A 124 -4.71 10.14 7.18
CA ASP A 124 -5.53 10.50 8.34
C ASP A 124 -4.80 10.05 9.62
N PHE A 125 -3.99 10.93 10.20
CA PHE A 125 -3.21 10.63 11.39
C PHE A 125 -3.92 11.18 12.63
N LYS A 126 -4.66 10.30 13.32
CA LYS A 126 -5.35 10.66 14.54
C LYS A 126 -4.36 11.24 15.57
N GLY A 127 -4.69 12.42 16.11
CA GLY A 127 -3.83 13.12 17.06
C GLY A 127 -2.80 14.06 16.44
N VAL A 128 -2.73 14.16 15.09
CA VAL A 128 -1.86 15.14 14.43
C VAL A 128 -2.27 16.58 14.80
N ASN A 129 -1.27 17.43 15.01
CA ASN A 129 -1.45 18.84 15.33
C ASN A 129 -0.41 19.71 14.61
N SER A 130 -0.49 21.03 14.79
CA SER A 130 0.42 21.99 14.18
C SER A 130 1.89 21.80 14.58
N ASP A 131 2.16 21.35 15.81
CA ASP A 131 3.52 21.17 16.31
C ASP A 131 4.17 19.96 15.65
N ASN A 132 3.46 18.83 15.55
CA ASN A 132 3.93 17.69 14.78
C ASN A 132 4.19 18.04 13.32
N ALA A 133 3.25 18.76 12.70
CA ALA A 133 3.38 19.15 11.31
C ALA A 133 4.60 20.05 11.08
N LYS A 134 4.83 21.03 11.98
CA LYS A 134 6.00 21.91 11.90
C LYS A 134 7.31 21.14 12.11
N GLN A 135 7.34 20.23 13.09
CA GLN A 135 8.52 19.43 13.40
C GLN A 135 8.96 18.57 12.20
N TRP A 136 8.00 17.99 11.48
CA TRP A 136 8.28 17.06 10.37
C TRP A 136 8.15 17.68 8.98
N GLY A 137 7.87 18.98 8.89
CA GLY A 137 7.69 19.67 7.62
C GLY A 137 6.44 19.21 6.85
N TRP A 138 5.41 18.77 7.57
CA TRP A 138 4.15 18.33 6.98
C TRP A 138 3.22 19.48 6.67
N ARG A 139 2.52 19.37 5.54
CA ARG A 139 1.42 20.24 5.19
C ARG A 139 0.13 19.63 5.73
N LEU A 140 -0.65 20.41 6.49
CA LEU A 140 -1.98 20.03 6.95
C LEU A 140 -3.05 20.60 6.02
N THR A 141 -4.00 19.75 5.66
CA THR A 141 -5.16 20.12 4.83
C THR A 141 -6.44 19.79 5.60
N PRO A 142 -7.39 20.74 5.75
CA PRO A 142 -8.70 20.45 6.31
C PRO A 142 -9.45 19.42 5.46
N TYR A 143 -10.04 18.43 6.11
CA TYR A 143 -10.86 17.40 5.50
C TYR A 143 -11.97 16.98 6.47
N GLU A 144 -13.23 17.30 6.15
CA GLU A 144 -14.34 17.16 7.08
C GLU A 144 -14.04 17.85 8.42
N ASN A 145 -14.11 17.12 9.56
CA ASN A 145 -13.86 17.65 10.90
C ASN A 145 -12.44 17.34 11.41
N ARG A 146 -11.48 17.06 10.51
CA ARG A 146 -10.11 16.64 10.85
C ARG A 146 -9.07 17.27 9.93
N LEU A 147 -7.81 17.04 10.25
CA LEU A 147 -6.67 17.45 9.45
C LEU A 147 -6.02 16.21 8.83
N ILE A 148 -5.75 16.24 7.53
CA ILE A 148 -4.99 15.22 6.82
C ILE A 148 -3.61 15.73 6.43
N VAL A 149 -2.66 14.81 6.31
CA VAL A 149 -1.24 15.12 6.12
C VAL A 149 -0.85 14.98 4.65
N ASN A 150 -0.17 16.02 4.13
CA ASN A 150 0.48 16.05 2.81
C ASN A 150 -0.43 15.73 1.60
N TRP A 151 -1.74 15.92 1.72
CA TRP A 151 -2.65 15.69 0.59
C TRP A 151 -2.19 16.43 -0.68
N PRO A 152 -2.19 15.79 -1.89
CA PRO A 152 -2.75 14.45 -2.21
C PRO A 152 -1.79 13.27 -2.03
N ASP A 153 -0.55 13.45 -1.62
CA ASP A 153 0.47 12.42 -1.34
C ASP A 153 0.43 11.22 -2.34
N PRO A 154 0.68 11.45 -3.65
CA PRO A 154 0.51 10.42 -4.66
C PRO A 154 1.49 9.26 -4.47
N GLN A 155 0.98 8.04 -4.57
CA GLN A 155 1.71 6.80 -4.39
C GLN A 155 1.72 5.96 -5.68
N GLY A 156 2.90 5.55 -6.15
CA GLY A 156 3.05 4.65 -7.29
C GLY A 156 2.72 3.21 -6.89
N ARG A 157 1.43 2.88 -6.82
CA ARG A 157 0.93 1.62 -6.25
C ARG A 157 0.37 0.64 -7.27
N LEU A 158 -0.03 1.13 -8.44
CA LEU A 158 -0.70 0.33 -9.47
C LEU A 158 0.14 0.36 -10.74
N PHE A 159 0.52 -0.81 -11.26
CA PHE A 159 1.44 -0.88 -12.40
C PHE A 159 1.33 -2.19 -13.16
N LYS A 160 1.81 -2.21 -14.42
CA LYS A 160 1.91 -3.43 -15.23
C LYS A 160 2.84 -4.46 -14.61
N ASN A 161 2.41 -5.70 -14.59
CA ASN A 161 3.23 -6.83 -14.15
C ASN A 161 4.19 -7.29 -15.25
N VAL A 162 5.25 -6.55 -15.44
CA VAL A 162 6.28 -6.82 -16.44
C VAL A 162 7.69 -6.88 -15.81
N PRO A 163 8.64 -7.59 -16.41
CA PRO A 163 9.94 -7.84 -15.76
C PRO A 163 10.74 -6.59 -15.41
N TYR A 164 10.62 -5.50 -16.18
CA TYR A 164 11.39 -4.28 -15.96
C TYR A 164 10.79 -3.35 -14.89
N MET A 165 9.58 -3.62 -14.41
CA MET A 165 8.95 -2.90 -13.31
C MET A 165 9.34 -3.58 -12.01
N GLU A 166 10.09 -2.92 -11.13
CA GLU A 166 10.51 -3.48 -9.83
C GLU A 166 10.67 -2.40 -8.77
N TRP A 167 10.55 -2.78 -7.50
CA TRP A 167 10.87 -1.89 -6.40
C TRP A 167 12.38 -1.78 -6.23
N LYS A 168 12.83 -0.55 -5.97
CA LYS A 168 14.21 -0.21 -5.62
C LYS A 168 14.24 0.48 -4.25
N ARG A 169 15.42 0.45 -3.61
CA ARG A 169 15.73 0.99 -2.28
C ARG A 169 15.22 0.11 -1.14
N ARG A 170 16.06 -0.02 -0.12
CA ARG A 170 15.75 -0.81 1.08
C ARG A 170 14.67 -0.17 1.94
N LEU A 171 14.65 1.16 2.01
CA LEU A 171 13.66 1.98 2.71
C LEU A 171 13.17 3.07 1.76
N HIS A 172 11.92 3.51 1.93
CA HIS A 172 11.25 4.44 1.00
C HIS A 172 11.30 3.95 -0.45
N GLU A 173 11.04 2.68 -0.58
CA GLU A 173 11.07 1.96 -1.85
C GLU A 173 10.09 2.58 -2.86
N LYS A 174 10.52 2.60 -4.10
CA LYS A 174 9.72 3.10 -5.23
C LYS A 174 9.72 2.08 -6.35
N VAL A 175 8.61 2.00 -7.07
CA VAL A 175 8.54 1.23 -8.31
C VAL A 175 9.29 2.01 -9.38
N GLU A 176 10.28 1.36 -9.99
CA GLU A 176 11.10 1.92 -11.08
C GLU A 176 10.93 1.07 -12.35
N GLY A 177 11.36 1.62 -13.50
CA GLY A 177 11.27 0.97 -14.80
C GLY A 177 10.13 1.45 -15.68
N ALA A 178 9.18 2.22 -15.15
CA ALA A 178 8.06 2.75 -15.93
C ALA A 178 8.54 3.67 -17.07
N LYS A 179 8.06 3.43 -18.28
CA LYS A 179 8.28 4.29 -19.45
C LYS A 179 7.18 5.34 -19.59
N THR A 180 6.00 5.01 -19.11
CA THR A 180 4.80 5.86 -19.10
C THR A 180 4.17 5.86 -17.73
N PHE A 181 3.66 7.00 -17.31
CA PHE A 181 2.93 7.09 -16.03
C PHE A 181 1.82 8.13 -16.10
N VAL A 182 0.85 7.97 -15.21
CA VAL A 182 -0.26 8.92 -15.05
C VAL A 182 -0.58 9.07 -13.55
N HIS A 183 -1.05 10.24 -13.16
CA HIS A 183 -1.65 10.46 -11.86
C HIS A 183 -3.16 10.33 -11.96
N LEU A 184 -3.77 9.55 -11.09
CA LEU A 184 -5.22 9.56 -10.93
C LEU A 184 -5.67 10.92 -10.40
N PRO A 185 -6.95 11.31 -10.59
CA PRO A 185 -7.47 12.55 -10.07
C PRO A 185 -7.20 12.69 -8.56
N SER A 186 -6.74 13.88 -8.14
CA SER A 186 -6.55 14.20 -6.72
C SER A 186 -7.89 14.47 -6.04
N GLU A 187 -8.76 13.48 -6.08
CA GLU A 187 -10.10 13.46 -5.49
C GLU A 187 -10.15 12.39 -4.40
N PHE A 188 -10.88 12.67 -3.33
CA PHE A 188 -10.96 11.75 -2.19
C PHE A 188 -11.58 10.40 -2.56
N ASP A 189 -12.50 10.42 -3.52
CA ASP A 189 -13.16 9.20 -4.02
C ASP A 189 -12.25 8.28 -4.85
N PHE A 190 -11.07 8.76 -5.27
CA PHE A 190 -10.07 7.96 -5.99
C PHE A 190 -8.82 7.67 -5.15
N ALA A 191 -8.91 7.84 -3.82
CA ALA A 191 -7.75 7.76 -2.95
C ALA A 191 -7.63 6.44 -2.18
N LEU A 192 -6.41 6.16 -1.71
CA LEU A 192 -6.14 5.23 -0.61
C LEU A 192 -6.33 5.96 0.71
N LEU A 193 -7.15 5.45 1.61
CA LEU A 193 -7.26 5.94 2.98
C LEU A 193 -6.20 5.24 3.84
N HIS A 194 -5.28 6.00 4.40
CA HIS A 194 -4.22 5.53 5.30
C HIS A 194 -4.48 6.05 6.70
N ASN A 195 -5.09 5.21 7.52
CA ASN A 195 -5.44 5.51 8.90
C ASN A 195 -4.31 5.09 9.84
N LYS A 196 -3.80 6.06 10.60
CA LYS A 196 -2.73 5.83 11.56
C LYS A 196 -2.92 6.73 12.79
N THR A 197 -2.28 6.41 13.91
CA THR A 197 -2.15 7.35 15.02
C THR A 197 -0.80 8.03 14.97
N ILE A 198 -0.70 9.22 15.56
CA ILE A 198 0.56 9.95 15.65
C ILE A 198 1.59 9.18 16.47
N GLU A 199 1.15 8.47 17.51
CA GLU A 199 2.00 7.63 18.35
C GLU A 199 2.65 6.50 17.52
N LYS A 200 1.86 5.78 16.70
CA LYS A 200 2.36 4.73 15.81
C LYS A 200 3.33 5.29 14.77
N GLN A 201 3.12 6.52 14.31
CA GLN A 201 4.05 7.21 13.41
C GLN A 201 5.37 7.54 14.10
N ILE A 202 5.33 8.04 15.33
CA ILE A 202 6.53 8.31 16.15
C ILE A 202 7.33 7.02 16.36
N GLU A 203 6.68 5.94 16.78
CA GLU A 203 7.31 4.64 16.95
C GLU A 203 7.97 4.13 15.65
N THR A 204 7.30 4.32 14.53
CA THR A 204 7.83 3.95 13.21
C THR A 204 9.10 4.74 12.88
N ASN A 205 9.09 6.06 13.09
CA ASN A 205 10.23 6.93 12.85
C ASN A 205 11.42 6.56 13.74
N ILE A 206 11.18 6.31 15.04
CA ILE A 206 12.22 5.85 15.99
C ILE A 206 12.82 4.52 15.52
N ARG A 207 11.98 3.59 15.09
CA ARG A 207 12.42 2.29 14.57
C ARG A 207 13.28 2.44 13.32
N TYR A 208 12.88 3.29 12.38
CA TYR A 208 13.64 3.52 11.14
C TYR A 208 14.99 4.14 11.42
N ASN A 209 15.08 5.12 12.31
CA ASN A 209 16.35 5.74 12.70
C ASN A 209 17.33 4.78 13.40
N LYS A 210 16.82 3.70 14.05
CA LYS A 210 17.65 2.66 14.65
C LYS A 210 18.17 1.62 13.66
N ILE A 211 17.42 1.41 12.55
CA ILE A 211 17.66 0.29 11.64
C ILE A 211 18.40 0.74 10.37
N PHE A 212 18.12 1.96 9.89
CA PHE A 212 18.62 2.48 8.63
C PHE A 212 19.59 3.63 8.86
N THR A 213 20.50 3.82 7.91
CA THR A 213 21.42 4.96 7.92
C THR A 213 20.69 6.27 7.65
N GLU A 214 21.30 7.42 8.00
CA GLU A 214 20.73 8.74 7.68
C GLU A 214 20.53 8.94 6.17
N GLU A 215 21.37 8.35 5.34
CA GLU A 215 21.25 8.43 3.89
C GLU A 215 20.06 7.63 3.38
N GLU A 216 19.82 6.42 3.90
CA GLU A 216 18.66 5.59 3.57
C GLU A 216 17.36 6.24 4.06
N ASN A 217 17.38 6.97 5.17
CA ASN A 217 16.22 7.61 5.81
C ASN A 217 16.10 9.11 5.48
N LYS A 218 16.76 9.58 4.43
CA LYS A 218 16.68 10.98 3.99
C LYS A 218 15.23 11.40 3.68
N GLY A 219 14.78 12.43 4.39
CA GLY A 219 13.44 13.01 4.24
C GLY A 219 12.54 12.89 5.48
N PHE A 220 12.93 12.08 6.47
CA PHE A 220 12.21 11.90 7.72
C PHE A 220 13.13 12.23 8.90
N LYS A 221 13.36 13.53 9.15
CA LYS A 221 14.02 13.95 10.38
C LYS A 221 12.98 13.91 11.51
N LEU A 222 13.35 13.24 12.61
CA LEU A 222 12.74 13.47 13.92
C LEU A 222 13.10 14.85 14.45
#